data_de2f7fc6c172ad4fdeebd4551c550c95
#
_entry.id   de2f7fc6c172ad4fdeebd4551c550c95
#
_cell.length_a   1.000
_cell.length_b   1.000
_cell.length_c   1.000
_cell.angle_alpha   90.00
_cell.angle_beta   90.00
_cell.angle_gamma   90.00
#
_symmetry.space_group_name_H-M   'P 1'
#
loop_
_entity.id
_entity.type
_entity.pdbx_description
1 polymer ?
#
loop_
_entity_poly.entity_id
_entity_poly.type
_entity_poly.pdbx_seq_one_letter_code
_entity_poly.pdbx_strand_id
1 'polypeptide(L)'
;IRKTGVHVLVTGKWDNFVTVSCNDSTLIDEIAKLPFVHSTERVWKGITQRAFQRDSLINKPVRTDSLYGPAITQAAMSRVDLLHDAGFKGQGMTIAVIDAGFHNVDKIDAMKNIHILGVRDFVNPEADIYAESSHGMSVLSCMAMNQPHVMIGTAPEASYWLLRSEDEYSENLVEQDYWAAAIEFADSVGVDLVNTSLGYYSFDDPAKNYRYRDLNGHYALMSREAAKAADKGMVVVCSAGNSGAGSWKKITPPGDAENIITVGAVNKRGELAPFSSVGNTADGRVKPDVVAVGLNSDVMGTDGNLRRANGTSFSSPIMCGMIACLWQA
;
A
#
# COMPACT_ATOMS: atom_id res chain seq x y z
N ILE A 1 1.81 -28.53 11.62
CA ILE A 1 0.98 -27.50 12.24
C ILE A 1 -0.50 -27.75 11.97
N ARG A 2 -1.00 -27.83 10.71
CA ARG A 2 -2.45 -28.06 10.43
C ARG A 2 -3.07 -29.24 11.16
N LYS A 3 -2.30 -30.27 11.49
CA LYS A 3 -2.78 -31.45 12.23
C LYS A 3 -2.97 -31.21 13.74
N THR A 4 -2.50 -30.08 14.28
CA THR A 4 -2.65 -29.73 15.70
C THR A 4 -3.99 -29.07 16.03
N GLY A 5 -4.88 -28.87 15.05
CA GLY A 5 -6.21 -28.29 15.28
C GLY A 5 -6.26 -26.76 15.24
N VAL A 6 -5.16 -26.09 14.90
CA VAL A 6 -5.14 -24.62 14.68
C VAL A 6 -5.60 -24.26 13.27
N HIS A 7 -6.17 -23.08 13.12
CA HIS A 7 -6.49 -22.51 11.82
C HIS A 7 -5.30 -21.73 11.28
N VAL A 8 -4.83 -22.05 10.07
CA VAL A 8 -3.74 -21.33 9.41
C VAL A 8 -4.33 -20.13 8.66
N LEU A 9 -3.89 -18.93 9.01
CA LEU A 9 -4.28 -17.67 8.36
C LEU A 9 -3.43 -17.41 7.12
N VAL A 10 -2.14 -17.20 7.31
CA VAL A 10 -1.18 -16.97 6.22
C VAL A 10 0.13 -17.73 6.45
N THR A 11 0.90 -17.86 5.39
CA THR A 11 2.25 -18.45 5.42
C THR A 11 3.19 -17.57 4.61
N GLY A 12 4.35 -17.27 5.17
CA GLY A 12 5.44 -16.59 4.46
C GLY A 12 6.58 -17.58 4.17
N LYS A 13 7.02 -17.59 2.94
CA LYS A 13 8.10 -18.48 2.47
C LYS A 13 9.47 -17.83 2.64
N TRP A 14 9.54 -16.53 2.47
CA TRP A 14 10.82 -15.81 2.48
C TRP A 14 11.43 -15.70 3.88
N ASP A 15 10.59 -15.54 4.94
CA ASP A 15 11.01 -15.56 6.35
C ASP A 15 10.60 -16.85 7.10
N ASN A 16 10.07 -17.88 6.39
CA ASN A 16 9.70 -19.17 6.96
C ASN A 16 8.76 -19.07 8.16
N PHE A 17 7.69 -18.29 8.05
CA PHE A 17 6.70 -18.16 9.11
C PHE A 17 5.35 -18.76 8.74
N VAL A 18 4.56 -19.04 9.74
CA VAL A 18 3.15 -19.38 9.61
C VAL A 18 2.35 -18.67 10.70
N THR A 19 1.32 -17.96 10.29
CA THR A 19 0.40 -17.28 11.20
C THR A 19 -0.83 -18.16 11.39
N VAL A 20 -1.16 -18.42 12.65
CA VAL A 20 -2.26 -19.31 13.03
C VAL A 20 -3.19 -18.62 14.01
N SER A 21 -4.47 -18.98 13.97
CA SER A 21 -5.43 -18.63 15.02
C SER A 21 -5.89 -19.89 15.76
N CYS A 22 -6.10 -19.77 17.05
CA CYS A 22 -6.67 -20.81 17.90
C CYS A 22 -7.42 -20.19 19.09
N ASN A 23 -8.39 -20.92 19.60
CA ASN A 23 -9.14 -20.55 20.81
C ASN A 23 -8.50 -21.14 22.09
N ASP A 24 -7.57 -22.08 21.94
CA ASP A 24 -6.87 -22.75 23.03
C ASP A 24 -5.37 -22.47 22.94
N SER A 25 -4.85 -21.70 23.88
CA SER A 25 -3.42 -21.32 23.91
C SER A 25 -2.50 -22.53 24.17
N THR A 26 -2.99 -23.62 24.75
CA THR A 26 -2.16 -24.83 24.98
C THR A 26 -1.69 -25.45 23.67
N LEU A 27 -2.44 -25.28 22.58
CA LEU A 27 -2.04 -25.71 21.23
C LEU A 27 -0.79 -24.97 20.73
N ILE A 28 -0.60 -23.72 21.13
CA ILE A 28 0.60 -22.95 20.78
C ILE A 28 1.82 -23.49 21.53
N ASP A 29 1.65 -23.88 22.79
CA ASP A 29 2.73 -24.51 23.58
C ASP A 29 3.16 -25.87 22.99
N GLU A 30 2.22 -26.60 22.41
CA GLU A 30 2.53 -27.86 21.69
C GLU A 30 3.25 -27.58 20.37
N ILE A 31 2.80 -26.56 19.62
CA ILE A 31 3.45 -26.15 18.37
C ILE A 31 4.89 -25.67 18.65
N ALA A 32 5.11 -24.89 19.72
CA ALA A 32 6.43 -24.40 20.11
C ALA A 32 7.45 -25.52 20.39
N LYS A 33 6.98 -26.74 20.74
CA LYS A 33 7.84 -27.91 20.98
C LYS A 33 8.25 -28.65 19.70
N LEU A 34 7.66 -28.34 18.57
CA LEU A 34 7.99 -29.02 17.31
C LEU A 34 9.41 -28.67 16.88
N PRO A 35 10.22 -29.62 16.40
CA PRO A 35 11.65 -29.44 16.19
C PRO A 35 12.01 -28.44 15.07
N PHE A 36 11.04 -28.05 14.27
CA PHE A 36 11.18 -27.06 13.20
C PHE A 36 10.60 -25.67 13.55
N VAL A 37 10.09 -25.49 14.78
CA VAL A 37 9.61 -24.20 15.28
C VAL A 37 10.70 -23.57 16.13
N HIS A 38 11.22 -22.43 15.64
CA HIS A 38 12.28 -21.71 16.31
C HIS A 38 11.76 -20.82 17.44
N SER A 39 10.66 -20.10 17.17
CA SER A 39 10.01 -19.20 18.13
C SER A 39 8.53 -19.05 17.81
N THR A 40 7.78 -18.59 18.78
CA THR A 40 6.38 -18.18 18.61
C THR A 40 6.20 -16.76 19.10
N GLU A 41 5.44 -15.95 18.38
CA GLU A 41 5.09 -14.60 18.75
C GLU A 41 3.59 -14.39 18.65
N ARG A 42 3.02 -13.65 19.59
CA ARG A 42 1.64 -13.24 19.53
C ARG A 42 1.52 -11.96 18.73
N VAL A 43 0.88 -12.04 17.56
CA VAL A 43 0.77 -10.94 16.60
C VAL A 43 -0.60 -10.23 16.64
N TRP A 44 -1.60 -10.82 17.32
CA TRP A 44 -2.93 -10.25 17.41
C TRP A 44 -3.70 -10.70 18.67
N LYS A 45 -4.56 -9.81 19.16
CA LYS A 45 -5.50 -10.11 20.25
C LYS A 45 -6.77 -9.29 20.02
N GLY A 46 -7.84 -9.96 19.71
CA GLY A 46 -9.14 -9.30 19.61
C GLY A 46 -10.08 -10.05 18.67
N ILE A 47 -11.27 -9.54 18.56
CA ILE A 47 -12.28 -9.98 17.60
C ILE A 47 -12.73 -8.74 16.90
N THR A 48 -12.48 -8.61 15.61
CA THR A 48 -13.21 -7.59 14.86
C THR A 48 -13.36 -7.99 13.40
N GLN A 49 -14.57 -8.21 13.01
CA GLN A 49 -14.98 -8.04 11.63
C GLN A 49 -16.12 -7.03 11.65
N ARG A 50 -15.90 -5.86 11.08
CA ARG A 50 -16.96 -4.93 10.71
C ARG A 50 -16.99 -4.90 9.19
N ALA A 51 -18.18 -5.08 8.62
CA ALA A 51 -18.37 -4.90 7.18
C ALA A 51 -18.65 -3.42 6.89
N PHE A 52 -17.98 -2.88 5.88
CA PHE A 52 -18.35 -1.60 5.31
C PHE A 52 -19.68 -1.73 4.55
N GLN A 53 -20.54 -0.72 4.71
CA GLN A 53 -21.73 -0.63 3.89
C GLN A 53 -21.36 0.09 2.59
N ARG A 54 -21.55 -0.59 1.46
CA ARG A 54 -21.25 -0.01 0.14
C ARG A 54 -22.20 1.16 -0.16
N ASP A 55 -21.64 2.26 -0.64
CA ASP A 55 -22.42 3.40 -1.11
C ASP A 55 -23.31 2.98 -2.29
N SER A 56 -24.58 3.35 -2.23
CA SER A 56 -25.58 3.03 -3.26
C SER A 56 -25.66 4.08 -4.36
N LEU A 57 -25.22 5.31 -4.09
CA LEU A 57 -25.24 6.43 -5.02
C LEU A 57 -23.83 6.70 -5.56
N ILE A 58 -23.67 6.48 -6.86
CA ILE A 58 -22.44 6.81 -7.57
C ILE A 58 -22.75 7.89 -8.60
N ASN A 59 -22.07 9.03 -8.45
CA ASN A 59 -22.25 10.19 -9.31
C ASN A 59 -21.40 10.07 -10.59
N LYS A 60 -21.79 10.81 -11.62
CA LYS A 60 -20.89 11.04 -12.76
C LYS A 60 -19.97 12.20 -12.42
N PRO A 61 -18.63 12.03 -12.53
CA PRO A 61 -17.68 13.06 -12.18
C PRO A 61 -17.80 14.28 -13.10
N VAL A 62 -17.50 15.45 -12.56
CA VAL A 62 -17.48 16.72 -13.32
C VAL A 62 -16.28 16.73 -14.28
N ARG A 63 -16.53 17.06 -15.54
CA ARG A 63 -15.48 17.21 -16.56
C ARG A 63 -14.90 18.64 -16.52
N THR A 64 -13.63 18.74 -16.89
CA THR A 64 -12.88 20.01 -17.02
C THR A 64 -12.32 20.18 -18.42
N ASP A 65 -11.77 21.36 -18.75
CA ASP A 65 -11.10 21.60 -20.04
C ASP A 65 -9.73 20.94 -20.12
N SER A 66 -9.07 20.69 -18.98
CA SER A 66 -7.77 20.01 -18.92
C SER A 66 -7.92 18.51 -19.22
N LEU A 67 -7.06 17.96 -20.08
CA LEU A 67 -7.00 16.53 -20.38
C LEU A 67 -6.84 15.67 -19.11
N TYR A 68 -5.96 16.09 -18.19
CA TYR A 68 -5.70 15.42 -16.91
C TYR A 68 -6.69 15.79 -15.80
N GLY A 69 -7.68 16.65 -16.09
CA GLY A 69 -8.52 17.21 -15.06
C GLY A 69 -7.72 18.02 -14.03
N PRO A 70 -8.14 18.11 -12.77
CA PRO A 70 -7.41 18.84 -11.72
C PRO A 70 -6.08 18.16 -11.33
N ALA A 71 -5.85 16.90 -11.73
CA ALA A 71 -4.64 16.14 -11.41
C ALA A 71 -3.41 16.51 -12.27
N ILE A 72 -3.54 17.43 -13.22
CA ILE A 72 -2.42 17.83 -14.09
C ILE A 72 -1.15 18.20 -13.32
N THR A 73 -1.27 18.90 -12.19
CA THR A 73 -0.09 19.28 -11.40
C THR A 73 0.60 18.07 -10.77
N GLN A 74 -0.15 17.02 -10.43
CA GLN A 74 0.41 15.77 -9.89
C GLN A 74 1.26 15.06 -10.96
N ALA A 75 0.76 14.99 -12.18
CA ALA A 75 1.47 14.42 -13.31
C ALA A 75 2.67 15.29 -13.73
N ALA A 76 2.48 16.61 -13.90
CA ALA A 76 3.50 17.51 -14.38
C ALA A 76 4.69 17.71 -13.41
N MET A 77 4.46 17.61 -12.09
CA MET A 77 5.54 17.73 -11.10
C MET A 77 6.55 16.59 -11.23
N SER A 78 6.10 15.38 -11.49
CA SER A 78 6.96 14.21 -11.75
C SER A 78 7.39 14.08 -13.21
N ARG A 79 6.94 15.01 -14.09
CA ARG A 79 7.19 15.00 -15.53
C ARG A 79 6.66 13.76 -16.27
N VAL A 80 5.70 13.06 -15.67
CA VAL A 80 5.07 11.90 -16.32
C VAL A 80 4.21 12.31 -17.53
N ASP A 81 3.72 13.52 -17.55
CA ASP A 81 3.04 14.12 -18.71
C ASP A 81 3.89 14.02 -19.99
N LEU A 82 5.21 14.25 -19.89
CA LEU A 82 6.12 14.11 -21.02
C LEU A 82 6.32 12.64 -21.45
N LEU A 83 6.31 11.71 -20.51
CA LEU A 83 6.34 10.27 -20.83
C LEU A 83 5.05 9.87 -21.56
N HIS A 84 3.90 10.36 -21.10
CA HIS A 84 2.62 10.11 -21.76
C HIS A 84 2.56 10.70 -23.17
N ASP A 85 3.10 11.91 -23.38
CA ASP A 85 3.20 12.53 -24.69
C ASP A 85 4.11 11.75 -25.65
N ALA A 86 5.15 11.11 -25.10
CA ALA A 86 6.03 10.20 -25.83
C ALA A 86 5.43 8.80 -26.07
N GLY A 87 4.23 8.51 -25.51
CA GLY A 87 3.50 7.24 -25.67
C GLY A 87 3.71 6.23 -24.54
N PHE A 88 4.50 6.56 -23.51
CA PHE A 88 4.76 5.68 -22.36
C PHE A 88 3.75 5.95 -21.25
N LYS A 89 2.76 5.07 -21.11
CA LYS A 89 1.64 5.21 -20.17
C LYS A 89 1.47 3.99 -19.24
N GLY A 90 2.50 3.13 -19.18
CA GLY A 90 2.53 1.94 -18.38
C GLY A 90 2.09 0.66 -19.11
N GLN A 91 1.93 0.68 -20.44
CA GLN A 91 1.56 -0.51 -21.19
C GLN A 91 2.56 -1.64 -20.98
N GLY A 92 2.06 -2.83 -20.69
CA GLY A 92 2.87 -4.02 -20.41
C GLY A 92 3.43 -4.11 -19.00
N MET A 93 3.32 -3.04 -18.20
CA MET A 93 3.74 -3.03 -16.80
C MET A 93 2.62 -3.56 -15.89
N THR A 94 3.00 -4.35 -14.90
CA THR A 94 2.08 -4.90 -13.89
C THR A 94 2.39 -4.32 -12.51
N ILE A 95 1.39 -3.69 -11.88
CA ILE A 95 1.52 -3.03 -10.59
C ILE A 95 0.62 -3.74 -9.57
N ALA A 96 1.17 -4.17 -8.42
CA ALA A 96 0.36 -4.54 -7.27
C ALA A 96 0.12 -3.33 -6.36
N VAL A 97 -1.14 -3.13 -5.95
CA VAL A 97 -1.52 -2.16 -4.93
C VAL A 97 -1.86 -2.94 -3.67
N ILE A 98 -1.02 -2.81 -2.64
CA ILE A 98 -1.24 -3.45 -1.32
C ILE A 98 -1.80 -2.39 -0.39
N ASP A 99 -3.05 -2.56 0.07
CA ASP A 99 -3.80 -1.53 0.80
C ASP A 99 -4.91 -2.13 1.71
N ALA A 100 -5.75 -1.28 2.29
CA ALA A 100 -6.81 -1.66 3.23
C ALA A 100 -8.13 -2.09 2.57
N GLY A 101 -8.30 -1.85 1.26
CA GLY A 101 -9.52 -2.18 0.53
C GLY A 101 -9.72 -1.28 -0.69
N PHE A 102 -10.70 -1.61 -1.53
CA PHE A 102 -10.89 -0.96 -2.84
C PHE A 102 -12.36 -0.62 -3.08
N HIS A 103 -12.96 0.08 -2.13
CA HIS A 103 -14.40 0.36 -2.10
C HIS A 103 -14.93 0.91 -3.42
N ASN A 104 -15.96 0.25 -3.97
CA ASN A 104 -16.68 0.64 -5.19
C ASN A 104 -15.85 0.75 -6.48
N VAL A 105 -14.60 0.30 -6.54
CA VAL A 105 -13.79 0.31 -7.78
C VAL A 105 -14.52 -0.35 -8.94
N ASP A 106 -15.24 -1.44 -8.70
CA ASP A 106 -16.03 -2.19 -9.67
C ASP A 106 -17.32 -1.48 -10.12
N LYS A 107 -17.78 -0.44 -9.37
CA LYS A 107 -19.03 0.29 -9.63
C LYS A 107 -18.83 1.67 -10.21
N ILE A 108 -17.70 2.33 -9.89
CA ILE A 108 -17.43 3.71 -10.33
C ILE A 108 -17.18 3.73 -11.83
N ASP A 109 -18.05 4.35 -12.60
CA ASP A 109 -17.98 4.38 -14.06
C ASP A 109 -16.63 4.89 -14.58
N ALA A 110 -16.06 5.88 -13.92
CA ALA A 110 -14.75 6.45 -14.28
C ALA A 110 -13.58 5.49 -14.07
N MET A 111 -13.75 4.42 -13.28
CA MET A 111 -12.73 3.41 -12.98
C MET A 111 -12.91 2.10 -13.77
N LYS A 112 -13.98 1.96 -14.53
CA LYS A 112 -14.28 0.73 -15.29
C LYS A 112 -13.26 0.38 -16.37
N ASN A 113 -12.48 1.35 -16.83
CA ASN A 113 -11.44 1.15 -17.85
C ASN A 113 -10.08 0.71 -17.26
N ILE A 114 -9.97 0.60 -15.95
CA ILE A 114 -8.75 0.13 -15.29
C ILE A 114 -8.59 -1.37 -15.58
N HIS A 115 -7.42 -1.76 -16.07
CA HIS A 115 -7.11 -3.15 -16.34
C HIS A 115 -6.72 -3.88 -15.05
N ILE A 116 -7.70 -4.44 -14.34
CA ILE A 116 -7.52 -5.23 -13.13
C ILE A 116 -7.32 -6.69 -13.50
N LEU A 117 -6.14 -7.25 -13.19
CA LEU A 117 -5.80 -8.66 -13.44
C LEU A 117 -6.45 -9.59 -12.42
N GLY A 118 -6.64 -9.13 -11.20
CA GLY A 118 -7.29 -9.87 -10.15
C GLY A 118 -7.23 -9.16 -8.80
N VAL A 119 -7.88 -9.76 -7.83
CA VAL A 119 -7.98 -9.25 -6.46
C VAL A 119 -7.68 -10.35 -5.47
N ARG A 120 -7.14 -10.00 -4.30
CA ARG A 120 -6.98 -10.95 -3.20
C ARG A 120 -7.05 -10.26 -1.85
N ASP A 121 -7.81 -10.85 -0.93
CA ASP A 121 -7.90 -10.42 0.47
C ASP A 121 -7.09 -11.39 1.35
N PHE A 122 -6.09 -10.89 2.06
CA PHE A 122 -5.25 -11.64 2.99
C PHE A 122 -5.74 -11.53 4.44
N VAL A 123 -6.60 -10.55 4.73
CA VAL A 123 -7.20 -10.34 6.05
C VAL A 123 -8.39 -11.27 6.23
N ASN A 124 -9.29 -11.27 5.25
CA ASN A 124 -10.46 -12.13 5.23
C ASN A 124 -10.73 -12.64 3.80
N PRO A 125 -10.26 -13.85 3.44
CA PRO A 125 -10.40 -14.39 2.10
C PRO A 125 -11.84 -14.54 1.58
N GLU A 126 -12.83 -14.49 2.47
CA GLU A 126 -14.27 -14.60 2.14
C GLU A 126 -14.93 -13.22 1.94
N ALA A 127 -14.21 -12.12 2.22
CA ALA A 127 -14.75 -10.78 2.10
C ALA A 127 -14.76 -10.27 0.65
N ASP A 128 -15.69 -9.37 0.35
CA ASP A 128 -15.68 -8.61 -0.89
C ASP A 128 -14.73 -7.41 -0.75
N ILE A 129 -13.56 -7.47 -1.36
CA ILE A 129 -12.54 -6.43 -1.32
C ILE A 129 -13.06 -5.05 -1.78
N TYR A 130 -14.10 -5.05 -2.61
CA TYR A 130 -14.78 -3.84 -3.07
C TYR A 130 -15.83 -3.29 -2.08
N ALA A 131 -16.07 -4.00 -0.98
CA ALA A 131 -16.88 -3.54 0.12
C ALA A 131 -16.07 -3.11 1.34
N GLU A 132 -14.74 -3.19 1.27
CA GLU A 132 -13.81 -2.84 2.33
C GLU A 132 -13.39 -1.35 2.23
N SER A 133 -12.31 -0.94 2.90
CA SER A 133 -11.83 0.45 2.94
C SER A 133 -11.78 1.16 1.59
N SER A 134 -12.03 2.45 1.60
CA SER A 134 -11.90 3.30 0.40
C SER A 134 -10.49 3.82 0.16
N HIS A 135 -9.56 3.57 1.07
CA HIS A 135 -8.21 4.13 0.98
C HIS A 135 -7.49 3.65 -0.27
N GLY A 136 -7.41 2.34 -0.50
CA GLY A 136 -6.76 1.77 -1.68
C GLY A 136 -7.43 2.14 -3.00
N MET A 137 -8.75 2.40 -3.02
CA MET A 137 -9.43 2.93 -4.20
C MET A 137 -8.91 4.34 -4.54
N SER A 138 -8.78 5.22 -3.55
CA SER A 138 -8.23 6.56 -3.74
C SER A 138 -6.74 6.51 -4.16
N VAL A 139 -5.96 5.61 -3.58
CA VAL A 139 -4.56 5.32 -3.96
C VAL A 139 -4.48 4.84 -5.41
N LEU A 140 -5.27 3.84 -5.78
CA LEU A 140 -5.34 3.30 -7.15
C LEU A 140 -5.65 4.40 -8.17
N SER A 141 -6.54 5.33 -7.83
CA SER A 141 -6.95 6.40 -8.73
C SER A 141 -5.78 7.31 -9.15
N CYS A 142 -4.79 7.50 -8.29
CA CYS A 142 -3.60 8.32 -8.59
C CYS A 142 -2.75 7.74 -9.74
N MET A 143 -2.78 6.44 -9.92
CA MET A 143 -2.04 5.74 -10.98
C MET A 143 -2.92 5.36 -12.17
N ALA A 144 -4.05 4.72 -11.89
CA ALA A 144 -4.79 3.91 -12.85
C ALA A 144 -5.92 4.64 -13.57
N MET A 145 -6.35 5.81 -13.07
CA MET A 145 -7.43 6.55 -13.73
C MET A 145 -7.08 6.85 -15.20
N ASN A 146 -8.02 6.55 -16.09
CA ASN A 146 -7.89 6.82 -17.52
C ASN A 146 -9.21 7.41 -18.05
N GLN A 147 -9.57 8.57 -17.53
CA GLN A 147 -10.79 9.27 -17.90
C GLN A 147 -10.46 10.70 -18.33
N PRO A 148 -10.23 10.94 -19.62
CA PRO A 148 -9.91 12.27 -20.13
C PRO A 148 -10.90 13.35 -19.69
N HIS A 149 -10.38 14.50 -19.30
CA HIS A 149 -11.13 15.66 -18.78
C HIS A 149 -11.72 15.48 -17.37
N VAL A 150 -11.56 14.30 -16.75
CA VAL A 150 -11.89 14.02 -15.36
C VAL A 150 -10.62 13.84 -14.57
N MET A 151 -9.88 12.77 -14.81
CA MET A 151 -8.58 12.48 -14.23
C MET A 151 -7.83 11.46 -15.08
N ILE A 152 -6.55 11.74 -15.35
CA ILE A 152 -5.59 10.77 -15.85
C ILE A 152 -4.55 10.54 -14.75
N GLY A 153 -4.40 9.30 -14.33
CA GLY A 153 -3.38 8.88 -13.39
C GLY A 153 -1.99 8.78 -14.03
N THR A 154 -1.00 8.38 -13.25
CA THR A 154 0.40 8.39 -13.70
C THR A 154 0.82 7.13 -14.46
N ALA A 155 0.02 6.04 -14.43
CA ALA A 155 0.21 4.84 -15.27
C ALA A 155 -1.16 4.31 -15.75
N PRO A 156 -1.90 5.11 -16.57
CA PRO A 156 -3.31 4.83 -16.88
C PRO A 156 -3.52 3.61 -17.77
N GLU A 157 -2.47 3.05 -18.37
CA GLU A 157 -2.53 1.88 -19.25
C GLU A 157 -1.75 0.67 -18.71
N ALA A 158 -1.29 0.73 -17.43
CA ALA A 158 -0.73 -0.41 -16.71
C ALA A 158 -1.82 -1.41 -16.30
N SER A 159 -1.39 -2.61 -15.93
CA SER A 159 -2.25 -3.67 -15.36
C SER A 159 -2.11 -3.72 -13.86
N TYR A 160 -3.18 -4.03 -13.14
CA TYR A 160 -3.21 -3.92 -11.68
C TYR A 160 -3.66 -5.19 -10.98
N TRP A 161 -2.94 -5.59 -9.92
CA TRP A 161 -3.40 -6.49 -8.88
C TRP A 161 -3.82 -5.67 -7.65
N LEU A 162 -5.00 -5.96 -7.09
CA LEU A 162 -5.51 -5.31 -5.89
C LEU A 162 -5.44 -6.27 -4.71
N LEU A 163 -4.61 -5.97 -3.73
CA LEU A 163 -4.28 -6.86 -2.62
C LEU A 163 -4.61 -6.17 -1.29
N ARG A 164 -5.52 -6.76 -0.51
CA ARG A 164 -5.84 -6.25 0.82
C ARG A 164 -5.00 -6.94 1.88
N SER A 165 -4.32 -6.16 2.73
CA SER A 165 -3.50 -6.64 3.83
C SER A 165 -3.73 -5.91 5.15
N GLU A 166 -4.62 -4.91 5.19
CA GLU A 166 -4.88 -4.08 6.37
C GLU A 166 -6.34 -4.17 6.81
N ASP A 167 -6.55 -4.20 8.13
CA ASP A 167 -7.84 -4.06 8.79
C ASP A 167 -7.96 -2.67 9.42
N GLU A 168 -8.68 -1.75 8.79
CA GLU A 168 -8.88 -0.36 9.26
C GLU A 168 -9.44 -0.24 10.70
N TYR A 169 -9.90 -1.33 11.31
CA TYR A 169 -10.51 -1.31 12.64
C TYR A 169 -9.54 -1.69 13.75
N SER A 170 -8.34 -2.15 13.40
CA SER A 170 -7.33 -2.57 14.37
C SER A 170 -5.94 -2.28 13.83
N GLU A 171 -4.98 -2.16 14.73
CA GLU A 171 -3.57 -1.95 14.38
C GLU A 171 -2.75 -3.00 15.09
N ASN A 172 -2.52 -4.13 14.45
CA ASN A 172 -1.87 -5.28 15.05
C ASN A 172 -0.69 -5.79 14.20
N LEU A 173 0.27 -6.45 14.84
CA LEU A 173 1.43 -7.02 14.13
C LEU A 173 1.04 -8.04 13.04
N VAL A 174 -0.12 -8.68 13.16
CA VAL A 174 -0.61 -9.64 12.15
C VAL A 174 -0.78 -9.03 10.77
N GLU A 175 -0.99 -7.72 10.69
CA GLU A 175 -1.11 -7.01 9.41
C GLU A 175 0.21 -7.02 8.62
N GLN A 176 1.34 -7.06 9.32
CA GLN A 176 2.63 -7.28 8.66
C GLN A 176 2.76 -8.69 8.07
N ASP A 177 2.16 -9.70 8.71
CA ASP A 177 2.12 -11.07 8.18
C ASP A 177 1.24 -11.14 6.93
N TYR A 178 0.09 -10.44 6.93
CA TYR A 178 -0.77 -10.32 5.76
C TYR A 178 -0.06 -9.58 4.61
N TRP A 179 0.64 -8.50 4.93
CA TRP A 179 1.42 -7.73 3.97
C TRP A 179 2.55 -8.58 3.37
N ALA A 180 3.28 -9.33 4.20
CA ALA A 180 4.33 -10.25 3.75
C ALA A 180 3.78 -11.31 2.79
N ALA A 181 2.62 -11.90 3.12
CA ALA A 181 1.96 -12.84 2.22
C ALA A 181 1.48 -12.18 0.92
N ALA A 182 1.07 -10.91 0.97
CA ALA A 182 0.63 -10.16 -0.20
C ALA A 182 1.80 -9.85 -1.15
N ILE A 183 2.96 -9.45 -0.64
CA ILE A 183 4.13 -9.16 -1.49
C ILE A 183 4.75 -10.44 -2.07
N GLU A 184 4.77 -11.56 -1.33
CA GLU A 184 5.15 -12.86 -1.86
C GLU A 184 4.19 -13.34 -2.97
N PHE A 185 2.89 -13.06 -2.82
CA PHE A 185 1.92 -13.34 -3.87
C PHE A 185 2.19 -12.48 -5.12
N ALA A 186 2.48 -11.18 -4.94
CA ALA A 186 2.83 -10.28 -6.04
C ALA A 186 4.02 -10.80 -6.86
N ASP A 187 5.08 -11.28 -6.19
CA ASP A 187 6.22 -11.98 -6.84
C ASP A 187 5.73 -13.22 -7.63
N SER A 188 4.88 -14.03 -7.02
CA SER A 188 4.43 -15.29 -7.61
C SER A 188 3.58 -15.13 -8.89
N VAL A 189 2.97 -13.97 -9.08
CA VAL A 189 2.15 -13.65 -10.27
C VAL A 189 2.88 -12.73 -11.25
N GLY A 190 4.16 -12.44 -11.02
CA GLY A 190 5.03 -11.71 -11.94
C GLY A 190 4.75 -10.20 -11.98
N VAL A 191 4.54 -9.59 -10.82
CA VAL A 191 4.37 -8.13 -10.70
C VAL A 191 5.72 -7.43 -10.87
N ASP A 192 5.74 -6.35 -11.66
CA ASP A 192 6.94 -5.53 -11.85
C ASP A 192 7.11 -4.52 -10.71
N LEU A 193 6.04 -3.81 -10.35
CA LEU A 193 6.07 -2.78 -9.32
C LEU A 193 5.06 -3.06 -8.22
N VAL A 194 5.39 -2.67 -7.00
CA VAL A 194 4.46 -2.69 -5.86
C VAL A 194 4.31 -1.27 -5.33
N ASN A 195 3.06 -0.79 -5.21
CA ASN A 195 2.75 0.38 -4.40
C ASN A 195 2.15 -0.06 -3.07
N THR A 196 2.75 0.40 -1.97
CA THR A 196 2.21 0.23 -0.63
C THR A 196 2.08 1.59 0.05
N SER A 197 0.85 1.96 0.39
CA SER A 197 0.54 3.23 1.05
C SER A 197 0.23 3.03 2.54
N LEU A 198 0.85 2.03 3.14
CA LEU A 198 0.72 1.58 4.51
C LEU A 198 2.00 1.83 5.30
N GLY A 199 1.90 1.87 6.64
CA GLY A 199 3.08 1.99 7.45
C GLY A 199 2.79 2.00 8.95
N TYR A 200 3.55 1.23 9.73
CA TYR A 200 3.29 0.91 11.11
C TYR A 200 4.41 1.37 12.04
N TYR A 201 4.07 1.92 13.20
CA TYR A 201 5.00 2.16 14.31
C TYR A 201 4.32 2.09 15.68
N SER A 202 2.99 2.20 15.72
CA SER A 202 2.18 2.18 16.92
C SER A 202 1.07 1.15 16.74
N PHE A 203 0.87 0.30 17.73
CA PHE A 203 -0.07 -0.81 17.69
C PHE A 203 -1.06 -0.72 18.85
N ASP A 204 -2.20 -1.42 18.74
CA ASP A 204 -3.22 -1.53 19.79
C ASP A 204 -2.64 -2.08 21.10
N ASP A 205 -1.63 -2.96 21.01
CA ASP A 205 -0.79 -3.33 22.15
C ASP A 205 0.47 -2.43 22.18
N PRO A 206 0.56 -1.43 23.08
CA PRO A 206 1.70 -0.53 23.14
C PRO A 206 3.05 -1.22 23.41
N ALA A 207 3.05 -2.46 23.93
CA ALA A 207 4.28 -3.24 24.13
C ALA A 207 4.93 -3.65 22.80
N LYS A 208 4.16 -3.59 21.70
CA LYS A 208 4.60 -3.90 20.35
C LYS A 208 5.05 -2.67 19.55
N ASN A 209 4.86 -1.45 20.09
CA ASN A 209 5.24 -0.22 19.41
C ASN A 209 6.72 -0.20 19.05
N TYR A 210 7.01 0.24 17.84
CA TYR A 210 8.37 0.43 17.38
C TYR A 210 9.01 1.67 18.03
N ARG A 211 10.32 1.60 18.18
CA ARG A 211 11.17 2.71 18.62
C ARG A 211 12.03 3.18 17.46
N TYR A 212 12.56 4.37 17.52
CA TYR A 212 13.41 4.90 16.45
C TYR A 212 14.56 3.95 16.07
N ARG A 213 15.20 3.29 17.06
CA ARG A 213 16.29 2.32 16.83
C ARG A 213 15.88 1.12 15.98
N ASP A 214 14.57 0.85 15.91
CA ASP A 214 14.01 -0.30 15.19
C ASP A 214 13.83 0.02 13.68
N LEU A 215 13.95 1.31 13.31
CA LEU A 215 13.88 1.77 11.90
C LEU A 215 15.22 1.58 11.17
N ASN A 216 15.62 0.37 10.99
CA ASN A 216 16.92 0.01 10.40
C ASN A 216 16.81 -0.92 9.18
N GLY A 217 15.61 -1.13 8.66
CA GLY A 217 15.33 -1.99 7.51
C GLY A 217 15.30 -3.49 7.82
N HIS A 218 15.73 -3.91 9.02
CA HIS A 218 15.88 -5.32 9.39
C HIS A 218 14.96 -5.76 10.53
N TYR A 219 14.46 -4.82 11.34
CA TYR A 219 13.67 -5.14 12.53
C TYR A 219 12.24 -5.56 12.15
N ALA A 220 11.50 -4.71 11.44
CA ALA A 220 10.13 -5.00 11.04
C ALA A 220 10.09 -6.10 9.96
N LEU A 221 9.12 -7.03 10.09
CA LEU A 221 8.94 -8.09 9.11
C LEU A 221 8.74 -7.51 7.70
N MET A 222 7.83 -6.55 7.55
CA MET A 222 7.51 -5.99 6.25
C MET A 222 8.69 -5.21 5.62
N SER A 223 9.60 -4.65 6.43
CA SER A 223 10.82 -4.01 5.89
C SER A 223 11.79 -5.04 5.30
N ARG A 224 11.95 -6.20 5.96
CA ARG A 224 12.76 -7.30 5.42
C ARG A 224 12.16 -7.88 4.15
N GLU A 225 10.83 -8.04 4.13
CA GLU A 225 10.12 -8.58 2.97
C GLU A 225 10.14 -7.59 1.79
N ALA A 226 10.05 -6.29 2.05
CA ALA A 226 10.19 -5.26 1.02
C ALA A 226 11.59 -5.26 0.38
N ALA A 227 12.64 -5.38 1.20
CA ALA A 227 14.01 -5.50 0.71
C ALA A 227 14.20 -6.78 -0.14
N LYS A 228 13.66 -7.92 0.30
CA LYS A 228 13.70 -9.17 -0.47
C LYS A 228 12.95 -9.06 -1.81
N ALA A 229 11.82 -8.35 -1.83
CA ALA A 229 11.09 -8.10 -3.07
C ALA A 229 11.93 -7.29 -4.06
N ALA A 230 12.62 -6.26 -3.58
CA ALA A 230 13.54 -5.47 -4.39
C ALA A 230 14.71 -6.32 -4.91
N ASP A 231 15.30 -7.17 -4.08
CA ASP A 231 16.38 -8.08 -4.48
C ASP A 231 15.94 -9.11 -5.54
N LYS A 232 14.64 -9.40 -5.63
CA LYS A 232 14.04 -10.26 -6.66
C LYS A 232 13.75 -9.53 -7.97
N GLY A 233 13.92 -8.21 -8.00
CA GLY A 233 13.76 -7.39 -9.19
C GLY A 233 12.46 -6.60 -9.25
N MET A 234 11.59 -6.67 -8.23
CA MET A 234 10.42 -5.78 -8.14
C MET A 234 10.83 -4.38 -7.69
N VAL A 235 10.24 -3.34 -8.25
CA VAL A 235 10.36 -1.99 -7.71
C VAL A 235 9.29 -1.77 -6.65
N VAL A 236 9.71 -1.68 -5.39
CA VAL A 236 8.80 -1.41 -4.27
C VAL A 236 8.77 0.09 -3.98
N VAL A 237 7.59 0.70 -4.09
CA VAL A 237 7.35 2.12 -3.80
C VAL A 237 6.46 2.22 -2.57
N CYS A 238 6.94 2.91 -1.54
CA CYS A 238 6.30 2.99 -0.24
C CYS A 238 6.09 4.44 0.20
N SER A 239 4.97 4.72 0.86
CA SER A 239 4.73 6.00 1.52
C SER A 239 5.66 6.18 2.74
N ALA A 240 6.14 7.42 2.96
CA ALA A 240 7.03 7.72 4.09
C ALA A 240 6.33 7.72 5.46
N GLY A 241 5.00 7.87 5.47
CA GLY A 241 4.19 8.06 6.67
C GLY A 241 3.76 9.51 6.88
N ASN A 242 2.80 9.72 7.77
CA ASN A 242 2.11 11.01 7.97
C ASN A 242 2.33 11.59 9.39
N SER A 243 3.44 11.25 10.04
CA SER A 243 3.73 11.60 11.42
C SER A 243 4.62 12.84 11.59
N GLY A 244 4.95 13.55 10.50
CA GLY A 244 5.89 14.68 10.50
C GLY A 244 5.55 15.81 11.47
N ALA A 245 4.26 16.10 11.67
CA ALA A 245 3.78 17.09 12.63
C ALA A 245 3.61 16.54 14.05
N GLY A 246 3.66 15.21 14.22
CA GLY A 246 3.49 14.54 15.52
C GLY A 246 4.77 14.36 16.30
N SER A 247 4.68 13.63 17.41
CA SER A 247 5.84 13.30 18.26
C SER A 247 6.80 12.30 17.61
N TRP A 248 6.27 11.41 16.78
CA TRP A 248 7.08 10.39 16.08
C TRP A 248 8.00 11.01 15.03
N LYS A 249 7.48 11.86 14.15
CA LYS A 249 8.15 12.59 13.06
C LYS A 249 8.81 11.73 11.99
N LYS A 250 9.18 10.51 12.32
CA LYS A 250 10.00 9.63 11.49
C LYS A 250 9.17 8.86 10.47
N ILE A 251 9.87 8.34 9.45
CA ILE A 251 9.30 7.37 8.53
C ILE A 251 8.74 6.16 9.29
N THR A 252 7.92 5.38 8.61
CA THR A 252 7.32 4.15 9.17
C THR A 252 7.70 2.95 8.33
N PRO A 253 7.98 1.78 8.91
CA PRO A 253 8.11 0.53 8.15
C PRO A 253 6.90 0.29 7.23
N PRO A 254 7.10 -0.18 5.98
CA PRO A 254 8.35 -0.64 5.38
C PRO A 254 9.21 0.47 4.75
N GLY A 255 8.88 1.75 4.92
CA GLY A 255 9.62 2.88 4.32
C GLY A 255 11.08 2.99 4.75
N ASP A 256 11.50 2.29 5.82
CA ASP A 256 12.89 2.18 6.26
C ASP A 256 13.67 1.04 5.58
N ALA A 257 13.04 0.25 4.73
CA ALA A 257 13.68 -0.89 4.05
C ALA A 257 14.79 -0.43 3.09
N GLU A 258 15.72 -1.35 2.84
CA GLU A 258 16.78 -1.15 1.86
C GLU A 258 16.26 -1.39 0.44
N ASN A 259 16.90 -0.74 -0.53
CA ASN A 259 16.67 -0.94 -1.97
C ASN A 259 15.22 -0.66 -2.45
N ILE A 260 14.39 0.01 -1.64
CA ILE A 260 13.04 0.45 -2.05
C ILE A 260 12.98 1.97 -2.21
N ILE A 261 11.94 2.46 -2.86
CA ILE A 261 11.70 3.89 -3.05
C ILE A 261 10.66 4.37 -2.04
N THR A 262 11.10 5.15 -1.07
CA THR A 262 10.23 5.76 -0.05
C THR A 262 9.89 7.19 -0.46
N VAL A 263 8.60 7.52 -0.47
CA VAL A 263 8.07 8.75 -1.04
C VAL A 263 7.47 9.65 0.03
N GLY A 264 8.04 10.85 0.18
CA GLY A 264 7.49 11.92 1.02
C GLY A 264 6.45 12.77 0.29
N ALA A 265 5.75 13.63 1.03
CA ALA A 265 4.69 14.47 0.51
C ALA A 265 5.09 15.94 0.41
N VAL A 266 4.76 16.55 -0.72
CA VAL A 266 4.82 18.01 -0.95
C VAL A 266 3.45 18.52 -1.41
N ASN A 267 3.25 19.84 -1.38
CA ASN A 267 2.10 20.48 -2.01
C ASN A 267 2.35 20.70 -3.51
N LYS A 268 1.35 21.24 -4.23
CA LYS A 268 1.43 21.53 -5.68
C LYS A 268 2.47 22.61 -6.06
N ARG A 269 3.16 23.24 -5.09
CA ARG A 269 4.28 24.19 -5.30
C ARG A 269 5.64 23.57 -4.97
N GLY A 270 5.69 22.29 -4.57
CA GLY A 270 6.91 21.60 -4.18
C GLY A 270 7.35 21.89 -2.72
N GLU A 271 6.51 22.52 -1.91
CA GLU A 271 6.79 22.78 -0.50
C GLU A 271 6.45 21.54 0.35
N LEU A 272 7.30 21.21 1.30
CA LEU A 272 7.11 20.04 2.19
C LEU A 272 5.76 20.11 2.90
N ALA A 273 4.99 19.02 2.82
CA ALA A 273 3.77 18.90 3.58
C ALA A 273 4.08 18.71 5.07
N PRO A 274 3.46 19.49 5.99
CA PRO A 274 3.79 19.43 7.41
C PRO A 274 3.65 18.05 8.05
N PHE A 275 2.74 17.23 7.54
CA PHE A 275 2.52 15.87 8.03
C PHE A 275 3.52 14.86 7.48
N SER A 276 4.23 15.16 6.39
CA SER A 276 5.14 14.19 5.78
C SER A 276 6.21 13.75 6.76
N SER A 277 6.29 12.45 7.02
CA SER A 277 7.33 11.86 7.84
C SER A 277 8.71 12.07 7.22
N VAL A 278 9.72 12.19 8.07
CA VAL A 278 11.11 12.47 7.68
C VAL A 278 12.06 11.40 8.22
N GLY A 279 13.21 11.24 7.57
CA GLY A 279 14.28 10.36 8.02
C GLY A 279 15.20 11.08 9.05
N ASN A 280 16.43 10.64 9.26
CA ASN A 280 17.02 9.46 8.66
C ASN A 280 16.47 8.18 9.31
N THR A 281 16.80 7.02 8.70
CA THR A 281 16.70 5.72 9.39
C THR A 281 17.62 5.66 10.59
N ALA A 282 17.44 4.69 11.48
CA ALA A 282 18.26 4.54 12.68
C ALA A 282 19.72 4.17 12.38
N ASP A 283 19.95 3.53 11.27
CA ASP A 283 21.28 3.18 10.72
C ASP A 283 21.89 4.29 9.85
N GLY A 284 21.23 5.45 9.74
CA GLY A 284 21.75 6.66 9.13
C GLY A 284 21.48 6.85 7.63
N ARG A 285 20.74 5.94 6.97
CA ARG A 285 20.34 6.13 5.56
C ARG A 285 19.38 7.31 5.42
N VAL A 286 19.52 8.04 4.33
CA VAL A 286 18.62 9.14 4.00
C VAL A 286 17.30 8.58 3.46
N LYS A 287 16.19 8.95 4.09
CA LYS A 287 14.81 8.66 3.68
C LYS A 287 13.92 9.88 4.01
N PRO A 288 12.82 10.13 3.29
CA PRO A 288 12.43 9.49 2.03
C PRO A 288 13.44 9.78 0.90
N ASP A 289 13.40 8.92 -0.15
CA ASP A 289 14.31 9.03 -1.30
C ASP A 289 13.88 10.14 -2.25
N VAL A 290 12.57 10.28 -2.44
CA VAL A 290 11.92 11.22 -3.35
C VAL A 290 10.65 11.81 -2.74
N VAL A 291 10.07 12.80 -3.40
CA VAL A 291 8.80 13.41 -3.00
C VAL A 291 7.86 13.54 -4.20
N ALA A 292 6.56 13.51 -3.93
CA ALA A 292 5.52 13.83 -4.90
C ALA A 292 4.36 14.58 -4.23
N VAL A 293 3.37 15.03 -5.00
CA VAL A 293 2.19 15.71 -4.43
C VAL A 293 1.45 14.78 -3.49
N GLY A 294 1.32 15.19 -2.22
CA GLY A 294 0.58 14.46 -1.18
C GLY A 294 -0.30 15.38 -0.34
N LEU A 295 -0.13 16.69 -0.49
CA LEU A 295 -0.98 17.70 0.15
C LEU A 295 -1.96 18.27 -0.88
N ASN A 296 -3.27 18.09 -0.62
CA ASN A 296 -4.36 18.41 -1.54
C ASN A 296 -4.23 17.67 -2.90
N SER A 297 -3.89 16.38 -2.85
CA SER A 297 -3.91 15.50 -4.02
C SER A 297 -5.34 15.30 -4.50
N ASP A 298 -5.53 15.35 -5.81
CA ASP A 298 -6.82 15.01 -6.41
C ASP A 298 -6.91 13.50 -6.53
N VAL A 299 -7.97 12.90 -5.98
CA VAL A 299 -8.23 11.47 -5.94
C VAL A 299 -9.70 11.17 -6.24
N MET A 300 -10.01 9.95 -6.63
CA MET A 300 -11.39 9.49 -6.77
C MET A 300 -11.99 9.24 -5.39
N GLY A 301 -13.25 9.62 -5.20
CA GLY A 301 -14.04 9.32 -4.02
C GLY A 301 -15.01 8.16 -4.24
N THR A 302 -15.52 7.58 -3.15
CA THR A 302 -16.45 6.43 -3.16
C THR A 302 -17.76 6.69 -3.90
N ASP A 303 -18.14 7.94 -3.99
CA ASP A 303 -19.33 8.42 -4.69
C ASP A 303 -19.12 8.69 -6.20
N GLY A 304 -17.91 8.43 -6.71
CA GLY A 304 -17.55 8.68 -8.12
C GLY A 304 -17.18 10.12 -8.45
N ASN A 305 -17.11 11.01 -7.45
CA ASN A 305 -16.59 12.37 -7.63
C ASN A 305 -15.12 12.46 -7.25
N LEU A 306 -14.41 13.40 -7.86
CA LEU A 306 -13.06 13.75 -7.41
C LEU A 306 -13.14 14.53 -6.09
N ARG A 307 -12.17 14.25 -5.22
CA ARG A 307 -11.96 14.95 -3.96
C ARG A 307 -10.49 15.27 -3.75
N ARG A 308 -10.19 16.16 -2.82
CA ARG A 308 -8.84 16.43 -2.37
C ARG A 308 -8.55 15.65 -1.10
N ALA A 309 -7.39 15.02 -1.07
CA ALA A 309 -6.94 14.23 0.07
C ALA A 309 -5.50 14.57 0.44
N ASN A 310 -5.12 14.29 1.68
CA ASN A 310 -3.80 14.55 2.24
C ASN A 310 -3.18 13.23 2.71
N GLY A 311 -1.93 12.99 2.35
CA GLY A 311 -1.18 11.82 2.80
C GLY A 311 -0.02 11.51 1.86
N THR A 312 1.06 10.99 2.42
CA THR A 312 2.12 10.32 1.66
C THR A 312 1.57 9.11 0.90
N SER A 313 0.42 8.59 1.35
CA SER A 313 -0.36 7.56 0.66
C SER A 313 -0.75 7.92 -0.77
N PHE A 314 -0.80 9.22 -1.11
CA PHE A 314 -1.10 9.69 -2.47
C PHE A 314 0.17 10.08 -3.23
N SER A 315 1.24 10.48 -2.54
CA SER A 315 2.56 10.72 -3.15
C SER A 315 3.16 9.44 -3.70
N SER A 316 3.08 8.35 -2.94
CA SER A 316 3.64 7.05 -3.30
C SER A 316 3.09 6.53 -4.63
N PRO A 317 1.77 6.42 -4.84
CA PRO A 317 1.23 5.94 -6.11
C PRO A 317 1.55 6.87 -7.29
N ILE A 318 1.54 8.20 -7.11
CA ILE A 318 1.94 9.14 -8.17
C ILE A 318 3.36 8.81 -8.65
N MET A 319 4.28 8.55 -7.73
CA MET A 319 5.66 8.18 -8.06
C MET A 319 5.74 6.76 -8.65
N CYS A 320 5.00 5.81 -8.10
CA CYS A 320 4.97 4.42 -8.59
C CYS A 320 4.54 4.35 -10.07
N GLY A 321 3.45 5.02 -10.43
CA GLY A 321 2.99 5.06 -11.81
C GLY A 321 3.97 5.77 -12.75
N MET A 322 4.62 6.85 -12.29
CA MET A 322 5.69 7.51 -13.06
C MET A 322 6.86 6.56 -13.33
N ILE A 323 7.28 5.80 -12.31
CA ILE A 323 8.36 4.81 -12.46
C ILE A 323 7.96 3.70 -13.44
N ALA A 324 6.70 3.25 -13.41
CA ALA A 324 6.21 2.27 -14.38
C ALA A 324 6.33 2.78 -15.82
N CYS A 325 5.97 4.03 -16.08
CA CYS A 325 6.15 4.65 -17.40
C CYS A 325 7.62 4.85 -17.78
N LEU A 326 8.48 5.19 -16.82
CA LEU A 326 9.92 5.30 -17.03
C LEU A 326 10.56 3.95 -17.33
N TRP A 327 10.12 2.90 -16.67
CA TRP A 327 10.63 1.54 -16.91
C TRP A 327 10.18 1.01 -18.27
N GLN A 328 8.95 1.35 -18.68
CA GLN A 328 8.45 1.02 -20.02
C GLN A 328 9.28 1.67 -21.14
N ALA A 329 9.79 2.91 -20.94
CA ALA A 329 10.60 3.67 -21.90
C ALA A 329 12.00 3.11 -22.10
#